data_6430e85befe1dcd1007456e1d6d09032
#
_entry.id   6430e85befe1dcd1007456e1d6d09032
#
_cell.length_a   1.000
_cell.length_b   1.000
_cell.length_c   1.000
_cell.angle_alpha   90.00
_cell.angle_beta   90.00
_cell.angle_gamma   90.00
#
_symmetry.space_group_name_H-M   'P 1'
#
loop_
_entity.id
_entity.type
_entity.pdbx_description
1 polymer ?
#
loop_
_entity_poly.entity_id
_entity_poly.type
_entity_poly.pdbx_seq_one_letter_code
_entity_poly.pdbx_strand_id
1 'polypeptide(L)'
;MTPMVNSDLRDLIFGKHRDTVFPLLLTASSVLAFGLSATITPIILTLALLLFYSRFLFRSALFGFPHVVLLCALAVGASFSRYQAALTALSTRGESITALFGFAIILSFLTLLTLYADTKLCTRLKSPWAEVTLFPALWATLWCIVSYISPVGRLSTWSAADHSDAYNWIVPIAGPASKDWIIGAWAVVMSQFIGAWYMGSPDEDLLMDNQPRRQQFGGSHFHVGFLALCLSFATIPSFLIPQFPLPVSNINVSTPLTVGCVLPSFQRYKHHVLTLHDYIEESKKVQSLARVILWPEGAVVFKNASERDEGLQLVREKITGSHTGVSFEETIDDPRDLTGKTSIRRTGIAMVSKDSEPHIYYKRNLVPSE
;
A
#
# COMPACT_ATOMS: atom_id res chain seq x y z
N MET A 1 -35.83 -30.13 -3.43
CA MET A 1 -35.53 -29.35 -2.19
C MET A 1 -34.31 -28.49 -2.44
N THR A 2 -34.45 -27.16 -2.36
CA THR A 2 -33.48 -26.13 -2.02
C THR A 2 -33.14 -25.02 -3.02
N PRO A 3 -34.02 -24.40 -3.80
CA PRO A 3 -33.74 -23.08 -4.37
C PRO A 3 -34.22 -21.91 -3.49
N MET A 4 -35.15 -22.10 -2.55
CA MET A 4 -35.75 -20.99 -1.76
C MET A 4 -34.79 -20.29 -0.80
N VAL A 5 -33.77 -20.96 -0.27
CA VAL A 5 -32.88 -20.34 0.73
C VAL A 5 -31.95 -19.26 0.14
N ASN A 6 -31.61 -19.36 -1.15
CA ASN A 6 -30.71 -18.41 -1.80
C ASN A 6 -31.38 -17.09 -2.23
N SER A 7 -32.66 -17.09 -2.58
CA SER A 7 -33.40 -15.87 -2.93
C SER A 7 -33.64 -15.01 -1.70
N ASP A 8 -34.03 -15.62 -0.58
CA ASP A 8 -34.28 -14.92 0.68
C ASP A 8 -33.03 -14.24 1.23
N LEU A 9 -31.85 -14.84 1.08
CA LEU A 9 -30.61 -14.28 1.58
C LEU A 9 -30.13 -13.11 0.72
N ARG A 10 -30.27 -13.19 -0.61
CA ARG A 10 -29.99 -12.08 -1.54
C ARG A 10 -30.87 -10.87 -1.25
N ASP A 11 -32.20 -11.09 -1.12
CA ASP A 11 -33.15 -10.02 -0.85
C ASP A 11 -32.97 -9.43 0.54
N LEU A 12 -32.57 -10.23 1.53
CA LEU A 12 -32.28 -9.75 2.87
C LEU A 12 -31.04 -8.83 2.88
N ILE A 13 -29.95 -9.24 2.26
CA ILE A 13 -28.65 -8.53 2.29
C ILE A 13 -28.68 -7.31 1.38
N PHE A 14 -29.13 -7.46 0.12
CA PHE A 14 -29.00 -6.42 -0.90
C PHE A 14 -30.31 -5.64 -1.16
N GLY A 15 -31.45 -6.15 -0.72
CA GLY A 15 -32.73 -5.49 -0.82
C GLY A 15 -33.10 -4.76 0.47
N LYS A 16 -33.41 -5.52 1.53
CA LYS A 16 -34.03 -5.00 2.75
C LYS A 16 -33.06 -4.27 3.68
N HIS A 17 -31.82 -4.76 3.81
CA HIS A 17 -30.80 -4.22 4.72
C HIS A 17 -29.55 -3.68 4.00
N ARG A 18 -29.70 -3.30 2.74
CA ARG A 18 -28.62 -2.80 1.89
C ARG A 18 -27.81 -1.69 2.57
N ASP A 19 -28.49 -0.69 3.12
CA ASP A 19 -27.88 0.54 3.63
C ASP A 19 -27.11 0.33 4.96
N THR A 20 -27.26 -0.83 5.60
CA THR A 20 -26.52 -1.21 6.82
C THR A 20 -25.50 -2.28 6.54
N VAL A 21 -25.86 -3.33 5.83
CA VAL A 21 -24.98 -4.49 5.60
C VAL A 21 -23.83 -4.13 4.65
N PHE A 22 -24.12 -3.34 3.61
CA PHE A 22 -23.11 -2.99 2.62
C PHE A 22 -21.99 -2.10 3.18
N PRO A 23 -22.25 -1.01 3.93
CA PRO A 23 -21.20 -0.23 4.59
C PRO A 23 -20.38 -1.05 5.59
N LEU A 24 -21.01 -1.99 6.33
CA LEU A 24 -20.29 -2.86 7.26
C LEU A 24 -19.33 -3.81 6.52
N LEU A 25 -19.78 -4.45 5.44
CA LEU A 25 -18.93 -5.28 4.59
C LEU A 25 -17.78 -4.48 4.00
N LEU A 26 -18.06 -3.26 3.54
CA LEU A 26 -17.05 -2.37 2.98
C LEU A 26 -16.03 -1.94 4.04
N THR A 27 -16.47 -1.62 5.25
CA THR A 27 -15.57 -1.29 6.36
C THR A 27 -14.69 -2.49 6.70
N ALA A 28 -15.26 -3.67 6.85
CA ALA A 28 -14.52 -4.89 7.16
C ALA A 28 -13.49 -5.25 6.06
N SER A 29 -13.89 -5.16 4.78
CA SER A 29 -12.97 -5.41 3.67
C SER A 29 -11.86 -4.37 3.60
N SER A 30 -12.16 -3.08 3.88
CA SER A 30 -11.16 -2.02 3.87
C SER A 30 -10.15 -2.11 5.03
N VAL A 31 -10.56 -2.61 6.20
CA VAL A 31 -9.63 -2.94 7.31
C VAL A 31 -8.59 -3.96 6.85
N LEU A 32 -9.03 -4.99 6.13
CA LEU A 32 -8.13 -6.02 5.61
C LEU A 32 -7.30 -5.53 4.42
N ALA A 33 -7.87 -4.66 3.59
CA ALA A 33 -7.24 -4.17 2.36
C ALA A 33 -6.10 -3.18 2.61
N PHE A 34 -6.26 -2.27 3.58
CA PHE A 34 -5.37 -1.12 3.75
C PHE A 34 -4.45 -1.23 4.96
N GLY A 35 -4.22 -2.45 5.46
CA GLY A 35 -3.25 -2.71 6.52
C GLY A 35 -1.79 -2.44 6.11
N LEU A 36 -0.87 -2.54 7.07
CA LEU A 36 0.58 -2.38 6.83
C LEU A 36 1.12 -3.44 5.88
N SER A 37 0.57 -4.65 5.91
CA SER A 37 0.83 -5.74 4.97
C SER A 37 -0.38 -5.90 4.04
N ALA A 38 -0.58 -4.92 3.15
CA ALA A 38 -1.69 -4.93 2.21
C ALA A 38 -1.59 -6.16 1.30
N THR A 39 -2.62 -7.01 1.32
CA THR A 39 -2.72 -8.16 0.42
C THR A 39 -3.64 -7.81 -0.76
N ILE A 40 -3.33 -8.35 -1.94
CA ILE A 40 -4.06 -8.04 -3.18
C ILE A 40 -5.53 -8.43 -3.09
N THR A 41 -5.83 -9.61 -2.53
CA THR A 41 -7.18 -10.16 -2.49
C THR A 41 -8.19 -9.26 -1.78
N PRO A 42 -7.95 -8.74 -0.57
CA PRO A 42 -8.86 -7.80 0.08
C PRO A 42 -9.04 -6.49 -0.68
N ILE A 43 -8.01 -5.98 -1.36
CA ILE A 43 -8.13 -4.76 -2.18
C ILE A 43 -9.04 -5.02 -3.38
N ILE A 44 -8.83 -6.12 -4.10
CA ILE A 44 -9.70 -6.52 -5.21
C ILE A 44 -11.14 -6.67 -4.73
N LEU A 45 -11.37 -7.31 -3.58
CA LEU A 45 -12.71 -7.47 -3.02
C LEU A 45 -13.35 -6.12 -2.66
N THR A 46 -12.60 -5.23 -2.01
CA THR A 46 -13.08 -3.88 -1.65
C THR A 46 -13.49 -3.08 -2.89
N LEU A 47 -12.63 -3.07 -3.91
CA LEU A 47 -12.92 -2.40 -5.19
C LEU A 47 -14.06 -3.08 -5.94
N ALA A 48 -14.16 -4.40 -5.91
CA ALA A 48 -15.26 -5.13 -6.53
C ALA A 48 -16.61 -4.81 -5.88
N LEU A 49 -16.66 -4.73 -4.55
CA LEU A 49 -17.86 -4.30 -3.81
C LEU A 49 -18.25 -2.87 -4.19
N LEU A 50 -17.30 -1.95 -4.24
CA LEU A 50 -17.56 -0.56 -4.65
C LEU A 50 -18.07 -0.45 -6.09
N LEU A 51 -17.46 -1.18 -7.03
CA LEU A 51 -17.90 -1.25 -8.42
C LEU A 51 -19.29 -1.89 -8.54
N PHE A 52 -19.55 -2.97 -7.82
CA PHE A 52 -20.86 -3.58 -7.77
C PHE A 52 -21.91 -2.60 -7.27
N TYR A 53 -21.62 -1.89 -6.17
CA TYR A 53 -22.52 -0.87 -5.64
C TYR A 53 -22.79 0.23 -6.66
N SER A 54 -21.77 0.79 -7.28
CA SER A 54 -21.90 1.91 -8.22
C SER A 54 -22.61 1.54 -9.53
N ARG A 55 -22.35 0.33 -10.04
CA ARG A 55 -22.86 -0.11 -11.35
C ARG A 55 -24.22 -0.78 -11.30
N PHE A 56 -24.52 -1.51 -10.21
CA PHE A 56 -25.73 -2.33 -10.08
C PHE A 56 -26.77 -1.72 -9.14
N LEU A 57 -26.35 -1.16 -8.01
CA LEU A 57 -27.27 -0.67 -6.98
C LEU A 57 -27.62 0.81 -7.12
N PHE A 58 -26.71 1.66 -7.55
CA PHE A 58 -26.88 3.12 -7.58
C PHE A 58 -26.56 3.77 -8.94
N ARG A 59 -27.12 3.22 -10.01
CA ARG A 59 -26.86 3.68 -11.38
C ARG A 59 -27.30 5.13 -11.68
N SER A 60 -28.17 5.73 -10.87
CA SER A 60 -28.82 7.02 -11.20
C SER A 60 -28.57 8.15 -10.21
N ALA A 61 -27.88 7.95 -9.10
CA ALA A 61 -27.78 8.96 -8.07
C ALA A 61 -26.60 9.92 -8.31
N LEU A 62 -26.89 11.20 -8.34
CA LEU A 62 -25.96 12.28 -8.01
C LEU A 62 -25.37 12.02 -6.62
N PHE A 63 -24.20 12.58 -6.33
CA PHE A 63 -23.59 12.53 -4.99
C PHE A 63 -24.66 12.82 -3.92
N GLY A 64 -24.98 11.82 -3.12
CA GLY A 64 -26.01 11.88 -2.09
C GLY A 64 -25.54 11.21 -0.79
N PHE A 65 -26.42 11.21 0.21
CA PHE A 65 -26.15 10.65 1.53
C PHE A 65 -25.49 9.24 1.51
N PRO A 66 -25.88 8.28 0.64
CA PRO A 66 -25.22 6.98 0.56
C PRO A 66 -23.72 7.05 0.23
N HIS A 67 -23.30 7.99 -0.61
CA HIS A 67 -21.91 8.17 -0.96
C HIS A 67 -21.07 8.68 0.21
N VAL A 68 -21.67 9.54 1.06
CA VAL A 68 -21.03 9.98 2.32
C VAL A 68 -20.84 8.81 3.28
N VAL A 69 -21.84 7.92 3.39
CA VAL A 69 -21.75 6.72 4.21
C VAL A 69 -20.63 5.79 3.71
N LEU A 70 -20.51 5.59 2.39
CA LEU A 70 -19.43 4.80 1.80
C LEU A 70 -18.06 5.43 2.03
N LEU A 71 -17.96 6.75 1.89
CA LEU A 71 -16.73 7.49 2.18
C LEU A 71 -16.29 7.28 3.63
N CYS A 72 -17.22 7.45 4.57
CA CYS A 72 -16.96 7.22 5.98
C CYS A 72 -16.56 5.75 6.26
N ALA A 73 -17.26 4.79 5.66
CA ALA A 73 -16.97 3.37 5.81
C ALA A 73 -15.53 3.01 5.37
N LEU A 74 -15.12 3.51 4.20
CA LEU A 74 -13.77 3.34 3.68
C LEU A 74 -12.73 4.02 4.57
N ALA A 75 -12.95 5.29 4.93
CA ALA A 75 -12.02 6.07 5.73
C ALA A 75 -11.82 5.47 7.14
N VAL A 76 -12.91 5.02 7.77
CA VAL A 76 -12.86 4.34 9.08
C VAL A 76 -12.08 3.03 8.97
N GLY A 77 -12.38 2.19 7.97
CA GLY A 77 -11.67 0.92 7.77
C GLY A 77 -10.17 1.12 7.52
N ALA A 78 -9.81 2.05 6.62
CA ALA A 78 -8.42 2.37 6.31
C ALA A 78 -7.67 2.97 7.51
N SER A 79 -8.33 3.82 8.30
CA SER A 79 -7.74 4.40 9.52
C SER A 79 -7.55 3.34 10.60
N PHE A 80 -8.53 2.47 10.78
CA PHE A 80 -8.46 1.41 11.79
C PHE A 80 -7.32 0.43 11.51
N SER A 81 -7.10 0.08 10.25
CA SER A 81 -6.03 -0.83 9.84
C SER A 81 -4.61 -0.31 10.17
N ARG A 82 -4.42 1.00 10.19
CA ARG A 82 -3.12 1.67 10.43
C ARG A 82 -3.02 2.32 11.81
N TYR A 83 -4.06 2.19 12.63
CA TYR A 83 -4.18 2.90 13.90
C TYR A 83 -2.96 2.73 14.82
N GLN A 84 -2.52 1.48 15.03
CA GLN A 84 -1.40 1.20 15.93
C GLN A 84 -0.08 1.82 15.45
N ALA A 85 0.19 1.78 14.15
CA ALA A 85 1.39 2.36 13.57
C ALA A 85 1.39 3.90 13.62
N ALA A 86 0.21 4.50 13.50
CA ALA A 86 0.07 5.96 13.50
C ALA A 86 0.11 6.59 14.90
N LEU A 87 -0.13 5.85 15.97
CA LEU A 87 -0.23 6.40 17.34
C LEU A 87 1.00 7.20 17.81
N THR A 88 2.16 6.91 17.25
CA THR A 88 3.46 7.51 17.61
C THR A 88 4.05 8.34 16.48
N ALA A 89 3.28 8.63 15.43
CA ALA A 89 3.79 9.34 14.25
C ALA A 89 3.99 10.85 14.49
N LEU A 90 3.15 11.47 15.33
CA LEU A 90 3.24 12.89 15.65
C LEU A 90 3.41 13.12 17.16
N SER A 91 3.61 14.37 17.56
CA SER A 91 3.89 14.79 18.94
C SER A 91 2.79 14.38 19.93
N THR A 92 1.53 14.40 19.50
CA THR A 92 0.41 13.94 20.32
C THR A 92 -0.39 12.83 19.62
N ARG A 93 -0.98 11.92 20.42
CA ARG A 93 -1.84 10.84 19.88
C ARG A 93 -3.05 11.39 19.12
N GLY A 94 -3.62 12.50 19.61
CA GLY A 94 -4.79 13.14 18.99
C GLY A 94 -4.46 13.67 17.60
N GLU A 95 -3.35 14.37 17.44
CA GLU A 95 -2.86 14.87 16.15
C GLU A 95 -2.59 13.72 15.17
N SER A 96 -1.93 12.66 15.63
CA SER A 96 -1.66 11.47 14.82
C SER A 96 -2.93 10.82 14.27
N ILE A 97 -3.95 10.64 15.11
CA ILE A 97 -5.23 10.05 14.71
C ILE A 97 -5.99 10.97 13.75
N THR A 98 -6.01 12.28 14.03
CA THR A 98 -6.69 13.25 13.18
C THR A 98 -6.04 13.34 11.80
N ALA A 99 -4.71 13.36 11.74
CA ALA A 99 -3.97 13.35 10.48
C ALA A 99 -4.23 12.06 9.68
N LEU A 100 -4.17 10.89 10.35
CA LEU A 100 -4.46 9.60 9.72
C LEU A 100 -5.87 9.56 9.12
N PHE A 101 -6.88 10.00 9.89
CA PHE A 101 -8.26 10.00 9.46
C PHE A 101 -8.50 11.00 8.32
N GLY A 102 -7.92 12.20 8.41
CA GLY A 102 -7.98 13.19 7.34
C GLY A 102 -7.36 12.68 6.04
N PHE A 103 -6.22 12.02 6.11
CA PHE A 103 -5.57 11.40 4.96
C PHE A 103 -6.43 10.27 4.38
N ALA A 104 -7.00 9.40 5.22
CA ALA A 104 -7.89 8.33 4.78
C ALA A 104 -9.16 8.86 4.09
N ILE A 105 -9.73 9.98 4.56
CA ILE A 105 -10.86 10.65 3.90
C ILE A 105 -10.49 11.12 2.49
N ILE A 106 -9.33 11.76 2.33
CA ILE A 106 -8.87 12.25 1.01
C ILE A 106 -8.74 11.07 0.04
N LEU A 107 -8.08 9.97 0.43
CA LEU A 107 -7.91 8.81 -0.43
C LEU A 107 -9.25 8.11 -0.73
N SER A 108 -10.16 8.04 0.24
CA SER A 108 -11.52 7.52 0.04
C SER A 108 -12.30 8.38 -0.96
N PHE A 109 -12.18 9.70 -0.85
CA PHE A 109 -12.82 10.63 -1.78
C PHE A 109 -12.29 10.45 -3.20
N LEU A 110 -10.97 10.36 -3.39
CA LEU A 110 -10.35 10.10 -4.69
C LEU A 110 -10.82 8.78 -5.30
N THR A 111 -10.96 7.73 -4.47
CA THR A 111 -11.49 6.44 -4.90
C THR A 111 -12.95 6.55 -5.38
N LEU A 112 -13.81 7.24 -4.61
CA LEU A 112 -15.21 7.47 -5.01
C LEU A 112 -15.32 8.36 -6.26
N LEU A 113 -14.45 9.35 -6.41
CA LEU A 113 -14.37 10.16 -7.62
C LEU A 113 -14.04 9.32 -8.86
N THR A 114 -13.11 8.36 -8.72
CA THR A 114 -12.77 7.42 -9.79
C THR A 114 -13.96 6.55 -10.19
N LEU A 115 -14.72 6.04 -9.22
CA LEU A 115 -15.94 5.28 -9.47
C LEU A 115 -17.02 6.13 -10.15
N TYR A 116 -17.16 7.37 -9.72
CA TYR A 116 -18.10 8.30 -10.36
C TYR A 116 -17.72 8.60 -11.81
N ALA A 117 -16.42 8.82 -12.07
CA ALA A 117 -15.91 9.00 -13.41
C ALA A 117 -16.15 7.75 -14.29
N ASP A 118 -15.89 6.55 -13.76
CA ASP A 118 -16.17 5.30 -14.44
C ASP A 118 -17.64 5.18 -14.83
N THR A 119 -18.59 5.39 -13.91
CA THR A 119 -20.01 5.28 -14.20
C THR A 119 -20.48 6.30 -15.23
N LYS A 120 -19.98 7.54 -15.17
CA LYS A 120 -20.34 8.60 -16.13
C LYS A 120 -19.75 8.36 -17.51
N LEU A 121 -18.51 7.92 -17.60
CA LEU A 121 -17.85 7.67 -18.87
C LEU A 121 -18.37 6.39 -19.53
N CYS A 122 -18.59 5.31 -18.79
CA CYS A 122 -19.21 4.07 -19.32
C CYS A 122 -20.59 4.35 -19.94
N THR A 123 -21.42 5.19 -19.31
CA THR A 123 -22.73 5.55 -19.87
C THR A 123 -22.63 6.34 -21.16
N ARG A 124 -21.56 7.10 -21.37
CA ARG A 124 -21.31 7.88 -22.59
C ARG A 124 -20.72 7.05 -23.72
N LEU A 125 -19.75 6.21 -23.41
CA LEU A 125 -18.98 5.45 -24.42
C LEU A 125 -19.78 4.29 -25.02
N LYS A 126 -20.73 3.70 -24.31
CA LYS A 126 -21.61 2.59 -24.74
C LYS A 126 -20.87 1.42 -25.39
N SER A 127 -19.56 1.28 -25.14
CA SER A 127 -18.74 0.20 -25.65
C SER A 127 -18.59 -0.90 -24.61
N PRO A 128 -18.80 -2.18 -24.96
CA PRO A 128 -18.59 -3.29 -24.03
C PRO A 128 -17.16 -3.37 -23.50
N TRP A 129 -16.17 -3.00 -24.31
CA TRP A 129 -14.78 -2.91 -23.88
C TRP A 129 -14.54 -1.80 -22.85
N ALA A 130 -15.24 -0.67 -22.99
CA ALA A 130 -15.15 0.41 -22.01
C ALA A 130 -15.62 -0.04 -20.61
N GLU A 131 -16.65 -0.89 -20.55
CA GLU A 131 -17.16 -1.42 -19.29
C GLU A 131 -16.11 -2.25 -18.52
N VAL A 132 -15.19 -2.92 -19.20
CA VAL A 132 -14.19 -3.77 -18.57
C VAL A 132 -12.81 -3.10 -18.42
N THR A 133 -12.46 -2.13 -19.27
CA THR A 133 -11.11 -1.55 -19.28
C THR A 133 -11.02 -0.14 -18.69
N LEU A 134 -12.13 0.59 -18.61
CA LEU A 134 -12.13 1.99 -18.20
C LEU A 134 -11.77 2.16 -16.72
N PHE A 135 -12.43 1.42 -15.83
CA PHE A 135 -12.13 1.51 -14.40
C PHE A 135 -10.66 1.15 -14.10
N PRO A 136 -10.08 0.04 -14.61
CA PRO A 136 -8.67 -0.25 -14.46
C PRO A 136 -7.75 0.89 -14.91
N ALA A 137 -8.07 1.51 -16.05
CA ALA A 137 -7.28 2.62 -16.57
C ALA A 137 -7.38 3.87 -15.66
N LEU A 138 -8.58 4.23 -15.22
CA LEU A 138 -8.78 5.34 -14.29
C LEU A 138 -8.08 5.10 -12.95
N TRP A 139 -8.18 3.89 -12.42
CA TRP A 139 -7.53 3.50 -11.17
C TRP A 139 -6.00 3.61 -11.24
N ALA A 140 -5.40 3.04 -12.28
CA ALA A 140 -3.96 3.12 -12.50
C ALA A 140 -3.48 4.57 -12.72
N THR A 141 -4.24 5.35 -13.49
CA THR A 141 -3.93 6.77 -13.75
C THR A 141 -4.01 7.59 -12.47
N LEU A 142 -5.05 7.41 -11.66
CA LEU A 142 -5.20 8.10 -10.39
C LEU A 142 -3.96 7.89 -9.50
N TRP A 143 -3.59 6.63 -9.27
CA TRP A 143 -2.47 6.34 -8.38
C TRP A 143 -1.12 6.72 -8.97
N CYS A 144 -0.99 6.69 -10.28
CA CYS A 144 0.19 7.25 -10.96
C CYS A 144 0.31 8.76 -10.70
N ILE A 145 -0.78 9.52 -10.85
CA ILE A 145 -0.81 10.97 -10.61
C ILE A 145 -0.52 11.26 -9.12
N VAL A 146 -1.20 10.57 -8.20
CA VAL A 146 -0.98 10.76 -6.75
C VAL A 146 0.47 10.46 -6.37
N SER A 147 1.06 9.39 -6.91
CA SER A 147 2.46 9.06 -6.64
C SER A 147 3.45 10.09 -7.18
N TYR A 148 3.08 10.82 -8.23
CA TYR A 148 3.91 11.86 -8.83
C TYR A 148 3.83 13.20 -8.08
N ILE A 149 2.63 13.52 -7.57
CA ILE A 149 2.37 14.78 -6.84
C ILE A 149 2.80 14.67 -5.38
N SER A 150 2.68 13.47 -4.80
CA SER A 150 3.00 13.27 -3.39
C SER A 150 4.50 13.32 -3.11
N PRO A 151 4.94 14.07 -2.08
CA PRO A 151 6.34 14.12 -1.68
C PRO A 151 6.88 12.75 -1.22
N VAL A 152 6.03 11.87 -0.73
CA VAL A 152 6.39 10.50 -0.30
C VAL A 152 6.11 9.45 -1.38
N GLY A 153 5.79 9.88 -2.60
CA GLY A 153 5.62 9.01 -3.74
C GLY A 153 4.51 7.97 -3.54
N ARG A 154 4.81 6.71 -3.86
CA ARG A 154 3.82 5.61 -3.79
C ARG A 154 3.36 5.25 -2.37
N LEU A 155 4.11 5.60 -1.34
CA LEU A 155 3.72 5.35 0.06
C LEU A 155 2.42 6.04 0.46
N SER A 156 2.05 7.13 -0.24
CA SER A 156 0.78 7.84 -0.05
C SER A 156 -0.40 7.22 -0.79
N THR A 157 -0.20 6.16 -1.56
CA THR A 157 -1.25 5.56 -2.40
C THR A 157 -1.88 4.34 -1.73
N TRP A 158 -3.08 3.97 -2.19
CA TRP A 158 -3.68 2.68 -1.90
C TRP A 158 -3.29 1.63 -2.94
N SER A 159 -2.19 1.85 -3.63
CA SER A 159 -1.63 0.90 -4.58
C SER A 159 -1.03 -0.29 -3.81
N ALA A 160 -1.48 -1.49 -4.12
CA ALA A 160 -0.90 -2.74 -3.64
C ALA A 160 0.09 -3.35 -4.65
N ALA A 161 0.64 -2.51 -5.52
CA ALA A 161 1.51 -2.95 -6.60
C ALA A 161 2.72 -3.76 -6.10
N ASP A 162 3.23 -3.43 -4.91
CA ASP A 162 4.42 -4.09 -4.35
C ASP A 162 4.18 -5.54 -3.91
N HIS A 163 2.92 -5.93 -3.70
CA HIS A 163 2.53 -7.26 -3.21
C HIS A 163 1.98 -8.19 -4.30
N SER A 164 2.12 -7.82 -5.59
CA SER A 164 1.64 -8.62 -6.71
C SER A 164 2.75 -9.37 -7.44
N ASP A 165 3.38 -10.33 -6.74
CA ASP A 165 4.57 -11.05 -7.26
C ASP A 165 4.31 -11.77 -8.58
N ALA A 166 3.10 -12.33 -8.77
CA ALA A 166 2.72 -13.02 -9.99
C ALA A 166 2.79 -12.14 -11.26
N TYR A 167 2.79 -10.82 -11.10
CA TYR A 167 2.83 -9.86 -12.20
C TYR A 167 4.10 -8.99 -12.22
N ASN A 168 5.12 -9.34 -11.43
CA ASN A 168 6.36 -8.57 -11.36
C ASN A 168 7.07 -8.44 -12.72
N TRP A 169 6.95 -9.44 -13.58
CA TRP A 169 7.55 -9.46 -14.90
C TRP A 169 7.03 -8.35 -15.85
N ILE A 170 5.82 -7.80 -15.57
CA ILE A 170 5.22 -6.72 -16.37
C ILE A 170 5.84 -5.35 -16.03
N VAL A 171 6.32 -5.17 -14.82
CA VAL A 171 6.84 -3.88 -14.32
C VAL A 171 8.00 -3.32 -15.18
N PRO A 172 8.99 -4.11 -15.59
CA PRO A 172 10.05 -3.60 -16.48
C PRO A 172 9.55 -3.14 -17.85
N ILE A 173 8.40 -3.65 -18.32
CA ILE A 173 7.84 -3.37 -19.63
C ILE A 173 6.88 -2.18 -19.59
N ALA A 174 5.92 -2.20 -18.65
CA ALA A 174 4.80 -1.25 -18.61
C ALA A 174 4.80 -0.37 -17.34
N GLY A 175 5.86 -0.45 -16.54
CA GLY A 175 5.99 0.32 -15.30
C GLY A 175 5.09 -0.17 -14.17
N PRO A 176 5.25 0.40 -12.97
CA PRO A 176 4.52 -0.05 -11.78
C PRO A 176 3.01 0.21 -11.85
N ALA A 177 2.54 1.18 -12.63
CA ALA A 177 1.10 1.45 -12.85
C ALA A 177 0.36 0.27 -13.51
N SER A 178 1.08 -0.62 -14.21
CA SER A 178 0.50 -1.83 -14.80
C SER A 178 -0.09 -2.77 -13.75
N LYS A 179 0.51 -2.85 -12.58
CA LYS A 179 -0.03 -3.65 -11.47
C LYS A 179 -1.31 -3.06 -10.90
N ASP A 180 -1.39 -1.72 -10.78
CA ASP A 180 -2.61 -1.04 -10.38
C ASP A 180 -3.74 -1.28 -11.39
N TRP A 181 -3.40 -1.28 -12.68
CA TRP A 181 -4.35 -1.63 -13.74
C TRP A 181 -4.85 -3.08 -13.60
N ILE A 182 -3.98 -4.04 -13.33
CA ILE A 182 -4.34 -5.46 -13.13
C ILE A 182 -5.25 -5.63 -11.92
N ILE A 183 -4.96 -4.95 -10.80
CA ILE A 183 -5.82 -4.98 -9.61
C ILE A 183 -7.21 -4.44 -9.94
N GLY A 184 -7.28 -3.30 -10.63
CA GLY A 184 -8.54 -2.74 -11.12
C GLY A 184 -9.28 -3.69 -12.06
N ALA A 185 -8.58 -4.38 -12.96
CA ALA A 185 -9.15 -5.36 -13.88
C ALA A 185 -9.75 -6.57 -13.15
N TRP A 186 -9.04 -7.13 -12.18
CA TRP A 186 -9.59 -8.19 -11.32
C TRP A 186 -10.80 -7.72 -10.52
N ALA A 187 -10.79 -6.47 -10.03
CA ALA A 187 -11.95 -5.91 -9.32
C ALA A 187 -13.19 -5.81 -10.25
N VAL A 188 -13.00 -5.46 -11.52
CA VAL A 188 -14.09 -5.47 -12.52
C VAL A 188 -14.61 -6.89 -12.73
N VAL A 189 -13.73 -7.87 -12.95
CA VAL A 189 -14.12 -9.28 -13.12
C VAL A 189 -14.93 -9.74 -11.90
N MET A 190 -14.44 -9.53 -10.69
CA MET A 190 -15.13 -9.92 -9.47
C MET A 190 -16.46 -9.19 -9.27
N SER A 191 -16.55 -7.90 -9.60
CA SER A 191 -17.80 -7.14 -9.51
C SER A 191 -18.88 -7.67 -10.45
N GLN A 192 -18.51 -8.13 -11.63
CA GLN A 192 -19.41 -8.75 -12.60
C GLN A 192 -19.87 -10.15 -12.13
N PHE A 193 -19.00 -10.92 -11.50
CA PHE A 193 -19.39 -12.19 -10.87
C PHE A 193 -20.40 -11.97 -9.74
N ILE A 194 -20.14 -10.99 -8.86
CA ILE A 194 -21.09 -10.62 -7.80
C ILE A 194 -22.41 -10.15 -8.41
N GLY A 195 -22.36 -9.35 -9.49
CA GLY A 195 -23.53 -8.86 -10.22
C GLY A 195 -24.34 -10.00 -10.86
N ALA A 196 -23.69 -10.96 -11.50
CA ALA A 196 -24.36 -12.13 -12.09
C ALA A 196 -25.02 -13.00 -11.01
N TRP A 197 -24.32 -13.22 -9.90
CA TRP A 197 -24.89 -13.94 -8.76
C TRP A 197 -26.10 -13.20 -8.15
N TYR A 198 -26.02 -11.88 -8.05
CA TYR A 198 -27.10 -11.04 -7.53
C TYR A 198 -28.33 -11.06 -8.42
N MET A 199 -28.17 -11.00 -9.74
CA MET A 199 -29.30 -10.99 -10.70
C MET A 199 -30.00 -12.36 -10.85
N GLY A 200 -29.38 -13.44 -10.41
CA GLY A 200 -29.94 -14.80 -10.52
C GLY A 200 -29.76 -15.43 -11.91
N SER A 201 -30.24 -16.67 -12.03
CA SER A 201 -30.23 -17.41 -13.32
C SER A 201 -31.30 -16.86 -14.26
N PRO A 202 -31.03 -16.72 -15.57
CA PRO A 202 -32.01 -16.29 -16.57
C PRO A 202 -33.30 -17.20 -16.61
N ASP A 203 -33.19 -18.40 -16.15
CA ASP A 203 -34.30 -19.39 -16.17
C ASP A 203 -35.40 -19.13 -15.10
N GLU A 204 -35.06 -18.43 -14.01
CA GLU A 204 -36.03 -18.00 -13.00
C GLU A 204 -36.93 -16.84 -13.50
N ASP A 205 -36.46 -16.04 -14.45
CA ASP A 205 -37.16 -14.85 -14.97
C ASP A 205 -38.20 -15.16 -16.05
N LEU A 206 -38.19 -16.36 -16.66
CA LEU A 206 -39.17 -16.81 -17.67
C LEU A 206 -40.58 -17.06 -17.10
N LEU A 207 -40.71 -17.14 -15.78
CA LEU A 207 -41.96 -17.37 -15.08
C LEU A 207 -42.65 -16.10 -14.55
N MET A 208 -42.01 -14.94 -14.60
CA MET A 208 -42.59 -13.67 -14.17
C MET A 208 -42.62 -12.66 -15.31
N ASP A 209 -43.78 -12.53 -15.85
CA ASP A 209 -44.41 -11.76 -16.90
C ASP A 209 -43.98 -10.28 -17.07
N ASN A 210 -43.85 -9.87 -18.36
CA ASN A 210 -44.24 -8.60 -18.99
C ASN A 210 -43.64 -7.27 -18.53
N GLN A 211 -42.43 -7.20 -18.00
CA GLN A 211 -41.75 -5.89 -17.98
C GLN A 211 -40.67 -5.79 -19.09
N PRO A 212 -40.58 -4.66 -19.83
CA PRO A 212 -39.56 -4.48 -20.86
C PRO A 212 -38.16 -4.42 -20.23
N ARG A 213 -37.53 -5.59 -20.10
CA ARG A 213 -36.32 -5.79 -19.33
C ARG A 213 -35.06 -5.64 -20.16
N ARG A 214 -34.24 -4.81 -19.66
CA ARG A 214 -32.77 -4.93 -19.41
C ARG A 214 -32.00 -5.89 -20.34
N GLN A 215 -32.24 -5.82 -21.67
CA GLN A 215 -31.51 -6.58 -22.69
C GLN A 215 -30.03 -6.19 -22.87
N GLN A 216 -29.45 -5.37 -21.99
CA GLN A 216 -28.11 -4.80 -22.22
C GLN A 216 -26.94 -5.60 -21.65
N PHE A 217 -27.19 -6.69 -20.91
CA PHE A 217 -26.08 -7.41 -20.24
C PHE A 217 -25.56 -8.66 -20.98
N GLY A 218 -26.22 -9.16 -22.00
CA GLY A 218 -25.81 -10.36 -22.73
C GLY A 218 -24.47 -10.25 -23.47
N GLY A 219 -24.06 -9.06 -23.87
CA GLY A 219 -22.79 -8.84 -24.60
C GLY A 219 -21.56 -8.68 -23.70
N SER A 220 -21.75 -8.34 -22.41
CA SER A 220 -20.63 -8.05 -21.50
C SER A 220 -19.93 -9.31 -20.98
N HIS A 221 -20.64 -10.45 -20.85
CA HIS A 221 -20.07 -11.67 -20.29
C HIS A 221 -18.86 -12.21 -21.07
N PHE A 222 -18.88 -12.11 -22.39
CA PHE A 222 -17.75 -12.54 -23.22
C PHE A 222 -16.50 -11.71 -22.92
N HIS A 223 -16.61 -10.38 -22.84
CA HIS A 223 -15.48 -9.47 -22.62
C HIS A 223 -14.89 -9.65 -21.22
N VAL A 224 -15.75 -9.87 -20.22
CA VAL A 224 -15.32 -10.17 -18.84
C VAL A 224 -14.60 -11.51 -18.76
N GLY A 225 -15.16 -12.55 -19.39
CA GLY A 225 -14.52 -13.87 -19.46
C GLY A 225 -13.19 -13.84 -20.20
N PHE A 226 -13.10 -13.09 -21.32
CA PHE A 226 -11.86 -12.88 -22.03
C PHE A 226 -10.83 -12.14 -21.20
N LEU A 227 -11.23 -11.06 -20.50
CA LEU A 227 -10.35 -10.33 -19.60
C LEU A 227 -9.82 -11.24 -18.47
N ALA A 228 -10.70 -12.01 -17.82
CA ALA A 228 -10.32 -12.97 -16.78
C ALA A 228 -9.31 -14.00 -17.28
N LEU A 229 -9.53 -14.51 -18.49
CA LEU A 229 -8.62 -15.44 -19.16
C LEU A 229 -7.25 -14.80 -19.39
N CYS A 230 -7.20 -13.58 -19.95
CA CYS A 230 -5.96 -12.86 -20.19
C CYS A 230 -5.19 -12.59 -18.90
N LEU A 231 -5.88 -12.16 -17.83
CA LEU A 231 -5.27 -11.93 -16.53
C LEU A 231 -4.71 -13.23 -15.94
N SER A 232 -5.42 -14.35 -16.07
CA SER A 232 -4.95 -15.66 -15.61
C SER A 232 -3.72 -16.11 -16.41
N PHE A 233 -3.72 -15.97 -17.73
CA PHE A 233 -2.55 -16.28 -18.56
C PHE A 233 -1.35 -15.39 -18.25
N ALA A 234 -1.58 -14.13 -17.89
CA ALA A 234 -0.53 -13.20 -17.50
C ALA A 234 0.21 -13.60 -16.20
N THR A 235 -0.28 -14.57 -15.44
CA THR A 235 0.46 -15.14 -14.29
C THR A 235 1.48 -16.19 -14.71
N ILE A 236 1.34 -16.82 -15.89
CA ILE A 236 2.20 -17.93 -16.33
C ILE A 236 3.69 -17.55 -16.36
N PRO A 237 4.11 -16.38 -16.88
CA PRO A 237 5.52 -16.03 -16.91
C PRO A 237 6.19 -16.02 -15.54
N SER A 238 5.44 -15.74 -14.45
CA SER A 238 5.99 -15.74 -13.10
C SER A 238 6.46 -17.12 -12.64
N PHE A 239 5.91 -18.20 -13.20
CA PHE A 239 6.36 -19.56 -12.93
C PHE A 239 7.60 -19.95 -13.75
N LEU A 240 7.83 -19.29 -14.88
CA LEU A 240 8.93 -19.57 -15.79
C LEU A 240 10.16 -18.69 -15.52
N ILE A 241 9.93 -17.46 -15.04
CA ILE A 241 11.00 -16.52 -14.70
C ILE A 241 11.34 -16.77 -13.24
N PRO A 242 12.55 -17.27 -12.94
CA PRO A 242 12.98 -17.42 -11.55
C PRO A 242 12.89 -16.05 -10.88
N GLN A 243 12.23 -16.01 -9.72
CA GLN A 243 12.09 -14.80 -8.93
C GLN A 243 13.45 -14.13 -8.79
N PHE A 244 13.50 -12.90 -9.24
CA PHE A 244 14.68 -12.08 -9.46
C PHE A 244 15.68 -12.15 -8.35
N PRO A 245 16.84 -11.96 -8.78
CA PRO A 245 17.97 -12.83 -8.58
C PRO A 245 18.78 -12.19 -7.50
N LEU A 246 18.84 -12.84 -6.50
CA LEU A 246 20.23 -12.98 -6.05
C LEU A 246 20.85 -13.92 -7.08
N PRO A 247 21.97 -13.55 -7.70
CA PRO A 247 22.69 -14.49 -8.55
C PRO A 247 22.75 -15.79 -7.78
N VAL A 248 22.33 -16.88 -8.41
CA VAL A 248 22.41 -18.21 -7.79
C VAL A 248 23.88 -18.38 -7.52
N SER A 249 24.31 -17.97 -6.32
CA SER A 249 25.65 -18.17 -5.87
C SER A 249 25.80 -19.68 -5.83
N ASN A 250 26.76 -20.20 -6.57
CA ASN A 250 27.18 -21.59 -6.42
C ASN A 250 27.21 -21.85 -4.93
N ILE A 251 26.39 -22.79 -4.45
CA ILE A 251 26.24 -23.17 -3.03
C ILE A 251 27.59 -23.33 -2.33
N ASN A 252 28.65 -23.62 -3.10
CA ASN A 252 30.02 -23.78 -2.64
C ASN A 252 30.80 -22.48 -2.38
N VAL A 253 30.25 -21.30 -2.74
CA VAL A 253 30.96 -20.00 -2.64
C VAL A 253 30.18 -18.99 -1.79
N SER A 254 28.90 -19.23 -1.45
CA SER A 254 28.13 -18.35 -0.60
C SER A 254 28.36 -18.64 0.87
N THR A 255 29.00 -17.73 1.57
CA THR A 255 28.92 -17.69 3.04
C THR A 255 27.64 -17.02 3.47
N PRO A 256 26.81 -17.66 4.31
CA PRO A 256 25.61 -17.01 4.83
C PRO A 256 25.99 -15.74 5.61
N LEU A 257 25.46 -14.60 5.16
CA LEU A 257 25.65 -13.33 5.83
C LEU A 257 24.46 -13.08 6.78
N THR A 258 24.73 -13.14 8.08
CA THR A 258 23.72 -12.80 9.10
C THR A 258 23.68 -11.29 9.30
N VAL A 259 22.52 -10.69 9.10
CA VAL A 259 22.26 -9.25 9.32
C VAL A 259 21.32 -9.10 10.50
N GLY A 260 21.70 -8.24 11.46
CA GLY A 260 20.88 -7.88 12.61
C GLY A 260 20.49 -6.40 12.55
N CYS A 261 19.22 -6.08 12.80
CA CYS A 261 18.77 -4.70 12.99
C CYS A 261 18.64 -4.40 14.47
N VAL A 262 19.24 -3.30 14.92
CA VAL A 262 19.17 -2.85 16.30
C VAL A 262 18.06 -1.81 16.43
N LEU A 263 17.00 -2.19 17.12
CA LEU A 263 15.89 -1.31 17.48
C LEU A 263 15.78 -1.29 19.00
N PRO A 264 16.30 -0.26 19.69
CA PRO A 264 16.13 -0.15 21.13
C PRO A 264 14.65 -0.17 21.50
N SER A 265 14.29 -0.97 22.52
CA SER A 265 12.89 -1.17 22.89
C SER A 265 12.26 0.13 23.37
N PHE A 266 11.28 0.64 22.63
CA PHE A 266 10.52 1.84 22.98
C PHE A 266 9.85 1.77 24.36
N GLN A 267 9.50 0.58 24.81
CA GLN A 267 8.92 0.39 26.15
C GLN A 267 9.94 0.62 27.28
N ARG A 268 11.21 0.32 27.04
CA ARG A 268 12.28 0.51 28.03
C ARG A 268 12.69 1.97 28.14
N TYR A 269 12.55 2.74 27.04
CA TYR A 269 13.05 4.12 26.91
C TYR A 269 11.91 5.15 26.78
N LYS A 270 10.74 4.87 27.30
CA LYS A 270 9.49 5.65 27.15
C LYS A 270 9.60 7.15 27.49
N HIS A 271 10.64 7.56 28.23
CA HIS A 271 10.86 8.95 28.68
C HIS A 271 12.29 9.42 28.42
N HIS A 272 13.06 8.68 27.62
CA HIS A 272 14.46 8.96 27.37
C HIS A 272 14.69 9.12 25.86
N VAL A 273 15.37 10.17 25.47
CA VAL A 273 15.87 10.34 24.09
C VAL A 273 16.99 9.32 23.90
N LEU A 274 16.86 8.43 22.93
CA LEU A 274 17.87 7.42 22.65
C LEU A 274 19.22 8.08 22.32
N THR A 275 20.25 7.60 22.96
CA THR A 275 21.62 8.10 22.82
C THR A 275 22.49 7.10 22.08
N LEU A 276 23.66 7.53 21.61
CA LEU A 276 24.69 6.68 21.03
C LEU A 276 25.01 5.46 21.93
N HIS A 277 25.03 5.68 23.25
CA HIS A 277 25.32 4.63 24.23
C HIS A 277 24.24 3.54 24.26
N ASP A 278 22.99 3.90 24.14
CA ASP A 278 21.86 2.96 24.12
C ASP A 278 21.93 2.04 22.89
N TYR A 279 22.27 2.59 21.72
CA TYR A 279 22.48 1.82 20.51
C TYR A 279 23.69 0.88 20.61
N ILE A 280 24.78 1.32 21.23
CA ILE A 280 25.97 0.49 21.48
C ILE A 280 25.60 -0.68 22.39
N GLU A 281 24.89 -0.45 23.48
CA GLU A 281 24.49 -1.50 24.43
C GLU A 281 23.56 -2.54 23.80
N GLU A 282 22.58 -2.10 22.99
CA GLU A 282 21.73 -3.03 22.26
C GLU A 282 22.50 -3.79 21.15
N SER A 283 23.46 -3.13 20.48
CA SER A 283 24.31 -3.77 19.49
C SER A 283 25.17 -4.88 20.07
N LYS A 284 25.69 -4.72 21.29
CA LYS A 284 26.46 -5.75 22.00
C LYS A 284 25.68 -7.05 22.21
N LYS A 285 24.36 -6.97 22.38
CA LYS A 285 23.51 -8.16 22.54
C LYS A 285 23.38 -8.95 21.24
N VAL A 286 23.50 -8.29 20.10
CA VAL A 286 23.29 -8.88 18.78
C VAL A 286 24.60 -9.24 18.08
N GLN A 287 25.74 -8.67 18.52
CA GLN A 287 27.05 -8.84 17.85
C GLN A 287 27.54 -10.28 17.73
N SER A 288 27.13 -11.18 18.63
CA SER A 288 27.47 -12.60 18.54
C SER A 288 26.62 -13.38 17.53
N LEU A 289 25.47 -12.83 17.13
CA LEU A 289 24.47 -13.46 16.26
C LEU A 289 24.52 -12.93 14.82
N ALA A 290 25.02 -11.71 14.62
CA ALA A 290 25.02 -11.04 13.33
C ALA A 290 26.44 -10.59 12.91
N ARG A 291 26.78 -10.82 11.65
CA ARG A 291 28.03 -10.31 11.06
C ARG A 291 27.93 -8.84 10.64
N VAL A 292 26.71 -8.40 10.29
CA VAL A 292 26.42 -7.01 9.99
C VAL A 292 25.30 -6.54 10.92
N ILE A 293 25.52 -5.44 11.61
CA ILE A 293 24.54 -4.78 12.48
C ILE A 293 24.13 -3.47 11.81
N LEU A 294 22.83 -3.20 11.70
CA LEU A 294 22.31 -1.97 11.11
C LEU A 294 21.48 -1.21 12.14
N TRP A 295 21.71 0.09 12.21
CA TRP A 295 20.93 1.02 13.00
C TRP A 295 19.84 1.68 12.12
N PRO A 296 18.69 2.06 12.69
CA PRO A 296 17.64 2.74 11.95
C PRO A 296 18.10 4.12 11.45
N GLU A 297 17.41 4.66 10.46
CA GLU A 297 17.67 6.00 9.94
C GLU A 297 17.55 7.04 11.05
N GLY A 298 18.51 7.99 11.09
CA GLY A 298 18.53 9.04 12.13
C GLY A 298 18.75 8.53 13.55
N ALA A 299 19.39 7.36 13.73
CA ALA A 299 19.61 6.76 15.05
C ALA A 299 20.33 7.69 16.02
N VAL A 300 21.30 8.45 15.55
CA VAL A 300 22.13 9.37 16.36
C VAL A 300 22.26 10.71 15.65
N VAL A 301 22.24 11.79 16.44
CA VAL A 301 22.44 13.16 15.93
C VAL A 301 23.76 13.69 16.48
N PHE A 302 24.65 14.11 15.58
CA PHE A 302 25.91 14.76 15.91
C PHE A 302 25.85 16.26 15.61
N LYS A 303 26.42 17.08 16.47
CA LYS A 303 26.42 18.53 16.31
C LYS A 303 27.44 19.00 15.26
N ASN A 304 28.50 18.24 15.08
CA ASN A 304 29.58 18.55 14.15
C ASN A 304 30.37 17.30 13.77
N ALA A 305 31.28 17.42 12.81
CA ALA A 305 32.12 16.35 12.32
C ALA A 305 33.04 15.76 13.40
N SER A 306 33.54 16.54 14.33
CA SER A 306 34.42 16.05 15.41
C SER A 306 33.65 15.10 16.34
N GLU A 307 32.45 15.51 16.78
CA GLU A 307 31.58 14.66 17.62
C GLU A 307 31.20 13.38 16.92
N ARG A 308 30.95 13.44 15.60
CA ARG A 308 30.68 12.24 14.78
C ARG A 308 31.88 11.29 14.80
N ASP A 309 33.08 11.81 14.53
CA ASP A 309 34.28 10.98 14.43
C ASP A 309 34.63 10.34 15.78
N GLU A 310 34.49 11.09 16.88
CA GLU A 310 34.60 10.54 18.24
C GLU A 310 33.55 9.47 18.52
N GLY A 311 32.30 9.70 18.12
CA GLY A 311 31.21 8.75 18.26
C GLY A 311 31.43 7.46 17.46
N LEU A 312 31.91 7.57 16.22
CA LEU A 312 32.23 6.42 15.38
C LEU A 312 33.44 5.63 15.94
N GLN A 313 34.43 6.31 16.50
CA GLN A 313 35.55 5.69 17.17
C GLN A 313 35.09 4.91 18.41
N LEU A 314 34.18 5.45 19.20
CA LEU A 314 33.58 4.76 20.35
C LEU A 314 32.82 3.49 19.94
N VAL A 315 32.06 3.55 18.82
CA VAL A 315 31.40 2.38 18.25
C VAL A 315 32.43 1.32 17.87
N ARG A 316 33.50 1.71 17.19
CA ARG A 316 34.61 0.84 16.77
C ARG A 316 35.28 0.11 17.94
N GLU A 317 35.44 0.80 19.06
CA GLU A 317 36.06 0.24 20.27
C GLU A 317 35.13 -0.72 21.02
N LYS A 318 33.83 -0.44 21.04
CA LYS A 318 32.85 -1.18 21.86
C LYS A 318 32.20 -2.35 21.15
N ILE A 319 32.15 -2.34 19.80
CA ILE A 319 31.54 -3.40 18.99
C ILE A 319 32.64 -4.06 18.16
N THR A 320 33.14 -5.20 18.62
CA THR A 320 34.39 -5.79 18.08
C THR A 320 34.17 -7.01 17.18
N GLY A 321 32.97 -7.52 17.02
CA GLY A 321 32.72 -8.80 16.35
C GLY A 321 31.99 -8.73 15.00
N SER A 322 31.54 -7.54 14.62
CA SER A 322 30.67 -7.35 13.45
C SER A 322 30.93 -6.03 12.74
N HIS A 323 30.50 -5.94 11.48
CA HIS A 323 30.45 -4.65 10.78
C HIS A 323 29.19 -3.92 11.23
N THR A 324 29.31 -2.65 11.64
CA THR A 324 28.16 -1.88 12.14
C THR A 324 27.86 -0.73 11.20
N GLY A 325 26.66 -0.72 10.62
CA GLY A 325 26.12 0.42 9.86
C GLY A 325 25.42 1.40 10.82
N VAL A 326 26.14 2.47 11.14
CA VAL A 326 25.67 3.56 12.00
C VAL A 326 24.97 4.61 11.15
N SER A 327 23.65 4.70 11.25
CA SER A 327 22.90 5.79 10.61
C SER A 327 22.88 6.99 11.54
N PHE A 328 23.22 8.16 11.00
CA PHE A 328 23.35 9.37 11.78
C PHE A 328 22.88 10.60 11.00
N GLU A 329 22.61 11.65 11.75
CA GLU A 329 22.44 13.01 11.23
C GLU A 329 23.52 13.91 11.82
N GLU A 330 24.03 14.82 11.02
CA GLU A 330 24.99 15.82 11.48
C GLU A 330 24.61 17.22 11.01
N THR A 331 24.95 18.21 11.81
CA THR A 331 24.78 19.62 11.46
C THR A 331 26.09 20.16 10.92
N ILE A 332 26.05 20.80 9.76
CA ILE A 332 27.18 21.47 9.14
C ILE A 332 26.80 22.90 8.80
N ASP A 333 27.77 23.77 8.72
CA ASP A 333 27.57 25.13 8.21
C ASP A 333 27.15 25.07 6.73
N ASP A 334 26.18 25.91 6.34
CA ASP A 334 25.74 25.95 4.95
C ASP A 334 26.87 26.50 4.07
N PRO A 335 27.43 25.70 3.14
CA PRO A 335 28.51 26.21 2.27
C PRO A 335 28.06 27.33 1.32
N ARG A 336 26.76 27.60 1.22
CA ARG A 336 26.19 28.70 0.43
C ARG A 336 26.03 29.97 1.24
N ASP A 337 26.07 29.89 2.56
CA ASP A 337 25.95 31.05 3.44
C ASP A 337 27.35 31.61 3.82
N LEU A 338 27.77 32.61 3.09
CA LEU A 338 29.01 33.33 3.37
C LEU A 338 29.04 34.05 4.76
N THR A 339 27.89 34.14 5.42
CA THR A 339 27.78 34.78 6.74
C THR A 339 27.96 33.81 7.90
N GLY A 340 27.98 32.49 7.64
CA GLY A 340 28.16 31.44 8.64
C GLY A 340 27.02 31.32 9.68
N LYS A 341 25.85 31.89 9.38
CA LYS A 341 24.70 31.89 10.32
C LYS A 341 23.72 30.80 10.10
N THR A 342 23.72 30.16 8.91
CA THR A 342 22.82 29.08 8.58
C THR A 342 23.55 27.75 8.63
N SER A 343 22.88 26.75 9.24
CA SER A 343 23.38 25.39 9.30
C SER A 343 22.44 24.47 8.53
N ILE A 344 23.01 23.45 7.87
CA ILE A 344 22.29 22.43 7.15
C ILE A 344 22.45 21.11 7.89
N ARG A 345 21.37 20.34 7.95
CA ARG A 345 21.36 18.99 8.49
C ARG A 345 21.62 17.98 7.36
N ARG A 346 22.56 17.09 7.54
CA ARG A 346 22.87 16.01 6.59
C ARG A 346 22.63 14.65 7.24
N THR A 347 21.97 13.76 6.51
CA THR A 347 21.79 12.37 6.91
C THR A 347 22.85 11.50 6.25
N GLY A 348 23.49 10.63 7.02
CA GLY A 348 24.52 9.73 6.55
C GLY A 348 24.45 8.35 7.18
N ILE A 349 25.21 7.42 6.59
CA ILE A 349 25.50 6.13 7.17
C ILE A 349 27.00 5.91 7.18
N ALA A 350 27.53 5.46 8.31
CA ALA A 350 28.93 5.06 8.44
C ALA A 350 29.02 3.54 8.63
N MET A 351 29.77 2.86 7.79
CA MET A 351 30.11 1.46 8.01
C MET A 351 31.37 1.40 8.87
N VAL A 352 31.21 0.94 10.10
CA VAL A 352 32.27 0.83 11.10
C VAL A 352 32.69 -0.62 11.27
N SER A 353 33.98 -0.87 11.22
CA SER A 353 34.56 -2.18 11.52
C SER A 353 35.82 -2.00 12.36
N LYS A 354 36.22 -3.03 13.09
CA LYS A 354 37.43 -2.99 13.94
C LYS A 354 38.70 -2.76 13.12
N ASP A 355 38.79 -3.36 11.95
CA ASP A 355 40.02 -3.50 11.18
C ASP A 355 40.18 -2.42 10.08
N SER A 356 39.19 -1.56 9.87
CA SER A 356 39.22 -0.52 8.85
C SER A 356 38.74 0.82 9.39
N GLU A 357 39.12 1.90 8.72
CA GLU A 357 38.54 3.20 8.98
C GLU A 357 37.05 3.24 8.60
N PRO A 358 36.22 4.04 9.29
CA PRO A 358 34.81 4.17 8.97
C PRO A 358 34.59 4.69 7.55
N HIS A 359 33.82 3.96 6.75
CA HIS A 359 33.38 4.42 5.45
C HIS A 359 32.07 5.18 5.59
N ILE A 360 32.09 6.47 5.27
CA ILE A 360 30.96 7.37 5.42
C ILE A 360 30.31 7.62 4.05
N TYR A 361 28.99 7.47 4.00
CA TYR A 361 28.16 7.81 2.84
C TYR A 361 27.05 8.76 3.27
N TYR A 362 26.87 9.85 2.53
CA TYR A 362 25.78 10.80 2.76
C TYR A 362 24.65 10.60 1.78
N LYS A 363 23.42 10.70 2.27
CA LYS A 363 22.21 10.64 1.46
C LYS A 363 22.21 11.77 0.42
N ARG A 364 22.08 11.41 -0.86
CA ARG A 364 22.12 12.39 -1.96
C ARG A 364 20.76 13.04 -2.22
N ASN A 365 19.70 12.27 -2.05
CA ASN A 365 18.32 12.70 -2.27
C ASN A 365 17.61 12.71 -0.92
N LEU A 366 17.36 13.89 -0.38
CA LEU A 366 16.57 14.07 0.83
C LEU A 366 15.08 13.94 0.50
N VAL A 367 14.30 13.42 1.44
CA VAL A 367 12.84 13.50 1.38
C VAL A 367 12.45 14.96 1.60
N PRO A 368 11.50 15.55 0.82
CA PRO A 368 11.16 16.98 0.92
C PRO A 368 10.73 17.48 2.31
N SER A 369 10.53 16.58 3.27
CA SER A 369 10.18 16.88 4.67
C SER A 369 11.39 16.92 5.62
N GLU A 370 12.57 16.61 5.14
CA GLU A 370 13.85 16.73 5.85
C GLU A 370 14.55 18.03 5.43
#